data_40649ce852f0c1005f4bf2e0791edb96
#
_entry.id   40649ce852f0c1005f4bf2e0791edb96
#
_cell.length_a   1.000
_cell.length_b   1.000
_cell.length_c   1.000
_cell.angle_alpha   90.00
_cell.angle_beta   90.00
_cell.angle_gamma   90.00
#
_symmetry.space_group_name_H-M   'P 1'
#
loop_
_entity.id
_entity.type
_entity.pdbx_description
1 polymer ?
#
loop_
_entity_poly.entity_id
_entity_poly.type
_entity_poly.pdbx_seq_one_letter_code
_entity_poly.pdbx_strand_id
1 'polypeptide(L)'
;VTPTAGGSGTSSPPDRAPTASSAPHRAAPGPGETAASPDRAVWARVEGVQDTPLDLMTARLKRLHYAPHVHEEFAIGVTTAGCEVMRYRGGTISSGPGDLVVVEPGEPHTGGPAGAEGFAYRVMYPSASFLAEVGRRMPHFRDPIVRDPMLGCELWRAHRALMRGDDPLEGESRLLWTLTALVGRHAETAARPAGPDGGPGGEVARLVAARLADEITAPPALTDLAADLGLSRYQVLRAFRDAMGMPPYAWLAQYRVGRARALLEAGWRPAEAASAVGFADQAHLTRWFRRVLGVTPGVYRNSVQDGARRSRPD
;
A
#
# COMPACT_ATOMS: atom_id res chain seq x y z
N VAL A 1 30.04 69.43 33.92
CA VAL A 1 31.09 70.30 33.38
C VAL A 1 31.19 69.98 31.88
N THR A 2 30.52 70.76 31.11
CA THR A 2 30.82 71.03 29.66
C THR A 2 32.10 71.81 29.55
N PRO A 3 32.76 72.02 28.39
CA PRO A 3 32.14 72.45 27.12
C PRO A 3 32.79 71.92 25.83
N THR A 4 31.98 72.07 24.76
CA THR A 4 32.20 72.88 23.51
C THR A 4 33.27 72.37 22.54
N ALA A 5 33.07 72.27 21.30
CA ALA A 5 32.50 72.99 20.23
C ALA A 5 33.37 72.80 18.97
N GLY A 6 32.78 72.92 17.82
CA GLY A 6 33.29 73.43 16.57
C GLY A 6 33.73 72.33 15.58
N GLY A 7 33.34 72.32 14.33
CA GLY A 7 32.67 73.26 13.48
C GLY A 7 33.10 72.97 12.04
N SER A 8 32.27 73.34 11.10
CA SER A 8 32.51 73.55 9.65
C SER A 8 32.77 72.26 8.81
N GLY A 9 31.96 71.83 7.92
CA GLY A 9 31.37 72.61 6.80
C GLY A 9 32.17 72.40 5.53
N THR A 10 31.67 71.59 4.61
CA THR A 10 31.75 71.91 3.19
C THR A 10 30.88 70.99 2.37
N SER A 11 30.16 71.60 1.51
CA SER A 11 29.15 71.11 0.59
C SER A 11 29.73 70.42 -0.68
N SER A 12 28.90 69.50 -1.19
CA SER A 12 28.60 69.30 -2.63
C SER A 12 29.42 68.28 -3.40
N PRO A 13 28.95 67.76 -4.53
CA PRO A 13 27.60 67.59 -5.07
C PRO A 13 27.24 66.11 -5.44
N PRO A 14 26.10 65.86 -6.05
CA PRO A 14 25.59 64.48 -6.19
C PRO A 14 26.25 63.77 -7.38
N ASP A 15 26.56 62.49 -7.17
CA ASP A 15 27.00 61.65 -8.26
C ASP A 15 26.01 60.50 -8.50
N ARG A 16 25.84 60.27 -9.75
CA ARG A 16 24.98 59.41 -10.54
C ARG A 16 24.67 58.06 -9.94
N ALA A 17 23.39 57.68 -10.04
CA ALA A 17 22.93 56.30 -9.97
C ALA A 17 23.55 55.42 -11.05
N PRO A 18 23.98 54.17 -10.70
CA PRO A 18 24.27 53.17 -11.73
C PRO A 18 22.99 52.47 -12.16
N THR A 19 22.89 52.38 -13.45
CA THR A 19 21.90 51.73 -14.27
C THR A 19 21.62 50.30 -13.85
N ALA A 20 20.32 49.94 -13.86
CA ALA A 20 19.79 48.59 -13.68
C ALA A 20 20.52 47.58 -14.57
N SER A 21 21.16 46.62 -13.94
CA SER A 21 21.65 45.40 -14.59
C SER A 21 20.46 44.43 -14.74
N SER A 22 20.18 44.15 -16.00
CA SER A 22 19.18 43.21 -16.45
C SER A 22 19.40 41.83 -15.84
N ALA A 23 18.40 41.33 -15.04
CA ALA A 23 18.31 39.93 -14.64
C ALA A 23 18.17 39.04 -15.90
N PRO A 24 18.79 37.85 -15.91
CA PRO A 24 18.61 36.94 -17.03
C PRO A 24 17.17 36.41 -17.04
N HIS A 25 16.51 36.57 -18.15
CA HIS A 25 15.24 35.92 -18.49
C HIS A 25 15.37 34.42 -18.28
N ARG A 26 14.66 33.92 -17.28
CA ARG A 26 14.41 32.50 -17.13
C ARG A 26 13.56 32.05 -18.31
N ALA A 27 14.16 31.30 -19.22
CA ALA A 27 13.48 30.72 -20.35
C ALA A 27 12.30 29.85 -19.81
N ALA A 28 11.11 30.04 -20.35
CA ALA A 28 9.98 29.19 -20.12
C ALA A 28 10.30 27.78 -20.62
N PRO A 29 9.94 26.70 -19.88
CA PRO A 29 10.11 25.35 -20.38
C PRO A 29 9.25 25.18 -21.64
N GLY A 30 9.85 24.63 -22.68
CA GLY A 30 9.19 24.32 -23.94
C GLY A 30 8.09 23.26 -23.75
N PRO A 31 7.06 23.26 -24.64
CA PRO A 31 5.99 22.24 -24.58
C PRO A 31 6.54 20.93 -25.16
N GLY A 32 6.79 19.91 -24.29
CA GLY A 32 7.16 18.61 -24.81
C GLY A 32 7.78 17.59 -23.88
N GLU A 33 7.71 17.75 -22.55
CA GLU A 33 7.95 16.63 -21.65
C GLU A 33 6.64 16.27 -20.97
N THR A 34 5.94 15.29 -21.53
CA THR A 34 4.96 14.50 -20.77
C THR A 34 5.74 13.81 -19.66
N ALA A 35 5.79 14.43 -18.49
CA ALA A 35 6.40 13.87 -17.33
C ALA A 35 5.74 12.50 -17.09
N ALA A 36 6.48 11.42 -17.40
CA ALA A 36 6.07 10.07 -17.06
C ALA A 36 5.66 10.08 -15.58
N SER A 37 4.49 9.54 -15.27
CA SER A 37 3.99 9.49 -13.89
C SER A 37 5.13 8.99 -13.00
N PRO A 38 5.52 9.71 -11.96
CA PRO A 38 6.64 9.33 -11.11
C PRO A 38 6.37 8.00 -10.38
N ASP A 39 5.12 7.57 -10.33
CA ASP A 39 4.65 6.39 -9.65
C ASP A 39 4.18 5.37 -10.67
N ARG A 40 4.69 4.15 -10.56
CA ARG A 40 4.34 3.01 -11.42
C ARG A 40 4.17 1.77 -10.57
N ALA A 41 3.05 1.04 -10.78
CA ALA A 41 2.84 -0.29 -10.28
C ALA A 41 2.36 -1.21 -11.41
N VAL A 42 2.83 -2.46 -11.42
CA VAL A 42 2.45 -3.50 -12.38
C VAL A 42 2.05 -4.73 -11.57
N TRP A 43 0.87 -5.22 -11.83
CA TRP A 43 0.33 -6.44 -11.25
C TRP A 43 0.43 -7.60 -12.23
N ALA A 44 0.60 -8.79 -11.71
CA ALA A 44 0.50 -10.03 -12.44
C ALA A 44 -0.16 -11.08 -11.54
N ARG A 45 -0.72 -12.10 -12.16
CA ARG A 45 -1.38 -13.21 -11.49
C ARG A 45 -0.78 -14.52 -11.98
N VAL A 46 -0.50 -15.43 -11.06
CA VAL A 46 0.05 -16.76 -11.33
C VAL A 46 -0.93 -17.80 -10.79
N GLU A 47 -1.35 -18.70 -11.68
CA GLU A 47 -2.25 -19.79 -11.35
C GLU A 47 -1.46 -21.05 -10.97
N GLY A 48 -2.10 -21.95 -10.21
CA GLY A 48 -1.60 -23.31 -9.98
C GLY A 48 -0.49 -23.45 -8.94
N VAL A 49 -0.08 -22.35 -8.29
CA VAL A 49 0.97 -22.38 -7.25
C VAL A 49 0.39 -22.64 -5.85
N GLN A 50 -0.86 -22.25 -5.65
CA GLN A 50 -1.63 -22.43 -4.42
C GLN A 50 -3.12 -22.60 -4.79
N ASP A 51 -3.98 -22.86 -3.80
CA ASP A 51 -5.44 -23.06 -4.02
C ASP A 51 -6.12 -21.85 -4.68
N THR A 52 -5.60 -20.67 -4.44
CA THR A 52 -6.05 -19.41 -5.04
C THR A 52 -4.95 -18.84 -5.93
N PRO A 53 -5.28 -18.01 -6.94
CA PRO A 53 -4.25 -17.33 -7.73
C PRO A 53 -3.29 -16.53 -6.84
N LEU A 54 -1.99 -16.62 -7.13
CA LEU A 54 -0.97 -15.83 -6.46
C LEU A 54 -0.81 -14.48 -7.16
N ASP A 55 -1.15 -13.41 -6.49
CA ASP A 55 -0.93 -12.06 -7.01
C ASP A 55 0.49 -11.59 -6.75
N LEU A 56 1.07 -10.94 -7.73
CA LEU A 56 2.39 -10.36 -7.71
C LEU A 56 2.31 -8.88 -8.07
N MET A 57 3.11 -8.04 -7.42
CA MET A 57 3.23 -6.63 -7.79
C MET A 57 4.69 -6.19 -7.83
N THR A 58 5.02 -5.42 -8.85
CA THR A 58 6.26 -4.63 -8.92
C THR A 58 5.89 -3.17 -8.91
N ALA A 59 6.44 -2.38 -8.01
CA ALA A 59 6.17 -0.96 -7.96
C ALA A 59 7.43 -0.12 -7.78
N ARG A 60 7.37 1.09 -8.31
CA ARG A 60 8.29 2.19 -8.05
C ARG A 60 7.47 3.43 -7.75
N LEU A 61 7.61 3.94 -6.54
CA LEU A 61 6.80 5.03 -6.02
C LEU A 61 7.70 6.18 -5.55
N LYS A 62 7.36 7.39 -5.98
CA LYS A 62 8.05 8.63 -5.59
C LYS A 62 7.17 9.56 -4.75
N ARG A 63 5.86 9.54 -4.98
CA ARG A 63 4.91 10.46 -4.36
C ARG A 63 3.71 9.76 -3.75
N LEU A 64 3.33 8.60 -4.28
CA LEU A 64 2.19 7.87 -3.78
C LEU A 64 2.46 7.31 -2.38
N HIS A 65 1.58 7.61 -1.46
CA HIS A 65 1.47 6.97 -0.17
C HIS A 65 0.18 6.17 -0.14
N TYR A 66 0.28 4.90 0.16
CA TYR A 66 -0.91 4.07 0.38
C TYR A 66 -1.65 4.55 1.62
N ALA A 67 -2.97 4.72 1.49
CA ALA A 67 -3.82 4.94 2.65
C ALA A 67 -3.75 3.72 3.60
N PRO A 68 -4.10 3.87 4.88
CA PRO A 68 -4.25 2.72 5.76
C PRO A 68 -5.16 1.67 5.13
N HIS A 69 -4.68 0.44 5.00
CA HIS A 69 -5.39 -0.67 4.38
C HIS A 69 -5.00 -2.01 5.00
N VAL A 70 -5.73 -3.05 4.66
CA VAL A 70 -5.49 -4.43 5.08
C VAL A 70 -5.50 -5.34 3.86
N HIS A 71 -4.87 -6.49 3.97
CA HIS A 71 -4.94 -7.60 3.01
C HIS A 71 -5.55 -8.82 3.69
N GLU A 72 -6.24 -9.66 2.93
CA GLU A 72 -6.70 -10.98 3.36
C GLU A 72 -5.56 -12.01 3.27
N GLU A 73 -4.61 -11.75 2.39
CA GLU A 73 -3.39 -12.52 2.17
C GLU A 73 -2.22 -11.95 2.98
N PHE A 74 -1.15 -12.70 3.14
CA PHE A 74 0.14 -12.12 3.51
C PHE A 74 0.63 -11.19 2.37
N ALA A 75 1.26 -10.07 2.72
CA ALA A 75 2.07 -9.32 1.76
C ALA A 75 3.55 -9.55 2.10
N ILE A 76 4.25 -10.28 1.24
CA ILE A 76 5.66 -10.60 1.41
C ILE A 76 6.45 -9.93 0.30
N GLY A 77 7.20 -8.91 0.65
CA GLY A 77 7.91 -8.08 -0.30
C GLY A 77 9.41 -7.96 -0.03
N VAL A 78 10.13 -7.48 -1.03
CA VAL A 78 11.53 -7.06 -0.90
C VAL A 78 11.70 -5.65 -1.47
N THR A 79 12.27 -4.77 -0.68
CA THR A 79 12.65 -3.44 -1.16
C THR A 79 13.87 -3.58 -2.06
N THR A 80 13.81 -3.01 -3.27
CA THR A 80 14.87 -3.16 -4.29
C THR A 80 15.66 -1.88 -4.51
N ALA A 81 15.09 -0.72 -4.16
CA ALA A 81 15.78 0.58 -4.21
C ALA A 81 15.08 1.59 -3.30
N GLY A 82 15.81 2.58 -2.84
CA GLY A 82 15.30 3.64 -1.98
C GLY A 82 14.91 3.15 -0.60
N CYS A 83 14.00 3.86 0.06
CA CYS A 83 13.53 3.51 1.41
C CYS A 83 12.02 3.69 1.49
N GLU A 84 11.33 2.65 1.98
CA GLU A 84 9.93 2.68 2.32
C GLU A 84 9.75 3.02 3.79
N VAL A 85 8.74 3.82 4.11
CA VAL A 85 8.24 4.03 5.47
C VAL A 85 6.81 3.55 5.56
N MET A 86 6.54 2.76 6.58
CA MET A 86 5.25 2.12 6.82
C MET A 86 4.81 2.33 8.26
N ARG A 87 3.53 2.60 8.46
CA ARG A 87 2.90 2.48 9.78
C ARG A 87 2.34 1.07 9.92
N TYR A 88 2.73 0.37 10.97
CA TYR A 88 2.38 -1.01 11.23
C TYR A 88 2.33 -1.28 12.73
N ARG A 89 1.27 -1.94 13.23
CA ARG A 89 1.09 -2.28 14.66
C ARG A 89 1.35 -1.11 15.61
N GLY A 90 0.87 0.08 15.26
CA GLY A 90 1.02 1.28 16.08
C GLY A 90 2.40 1.97 16.03
N GLY A 91 3.39 1.35 15.38
CA GLY A 91 4.73 1.89 15.16
C GLY A 91 4.96 2.43 13.77
N THR A 92 6.12 3.06 13.58
CA THR A 92 6.66 3.40 12.25
C THR A 92 7.89 2.56 12.00
N ILE A 93 7.91 1.88 10.89
CA ILE A 93 9.01 1.01 10.44
C ILE A 93 9.51 1.47 9.08
N SER A 94 10.73 1.10 8.75
CA SER A 94 11.32 1.40 7.45
C SER A 94 12.06 0.20 6.88
N SER A 95 12.02 0.04 5.56
CA SER A 95 12.76 -0.98 4.83
C SER A 95 13.63 -0.34 3.76
N GLY A 96 14.86 -0.82 3.66
CA GLY A 96 15.84 -0.45 2.65
C GLY A 96 16.10 -1.57 1.64
N PRO A 97 17.01 -1.36 0.66
CA PRO A 97 17.31 -2.35 -0.35
C PRO A 97 17.82 -3.68 0.26
N GLY A 98 17.16 -4.77 -0.10
CA GLY A 98 17.45 -6.12 0.40
C GLY A 98 16.67 -6.53 1.63
N ASP A 99 16.02 -5.60 2.33
CA ASP A 99 15.11 -5.92 3.43
C ASP A 99 13.83 -6.58 2.89
N LEU A 100 13.38 -7.64 3.56
CA LEU A 100 12.06 -8.19 3.32
C LEU A 100 11.05 -7.50 4.24
N VAL A 101 9.86 -7.31 3.70
CA VAL A 101 8.70 -6.78 4.42
C VAL A 101 7.65 -7.87 4.48
N VAL A 102 7.19 -8.20 5.67
CA VAL A 102 6.12 -9.19 5.88
C VAL A 102 4.96 -8.52 6.60
N VAL A 103 3.85 -8.39 5.92
CA VAL A 103 2.58 -7.92 6.50
C VAL A 103 1.64 -9.10 6.62
N GLU A 104 1.14 -9.34 7.82
CA GLU A 104 0.22 -10.43 8.08
C GLU A 104 -1.23 -10.08 7.66
N PRO A 105 -2.05 -11.09 7.36
CA PRO A 105 -3.47 -10.90 7.05
C PRO A 105 -4.19 -10.09 8.13
N GLY A 106 -5.02 -9.14 7.70
CA GLY A 106 -5.84 -8.32 8.59
C GLY A 106 -5.09 -7.21 9.35
N GLU A 107 -3.76 -7.11 9.22
CA GLU A 107 -2.99 -6.05 9.91
C GLU A 107 -3.08 -4.71 9.17
N PRO A 108 -3.62 -3.67 9.80
CA PRO A 108 -3.69 -2.34 9.21
C PRO A 108 -2.31 -1.74 9.02
N HIS A 109 -2.04 -1.29 7.81
CA HIS A 109 -0.75 -0.66 7.50
C HIS A 109 -0.87 0.42 6.44
N THR A 110 0.16 1.25 6.36
CA THR A 110 0.36 2.22 5.27
C THR A 110 1.67 1.88 4.59
N GLY A 111 1.99 2.55 3.50
CA GLY A 111 3.31 2.46 2.87
C GLY A 111 3.55 3.68 2.01
N GLY A 112 4.79 4.11 1.92
CA GLY A 112 5.16 5.24 1.08
C GLY A 112 6.65 5.53 1.11
N PRO A 113 7.13 6.43 0.23
CA PRO A 113 8.53 6.82 0.18
C PRO A 113 8.94 7.57 1.45
N ALA A 114 10.13 7.24 1.97
CA ALA A 114 10.74 7.96 3.09
C ALA A 114 11.27 9.34 2.66
N GLY A 115 11.54 9.56 1.38
CA GLY A 115 12.11 10.79 0.87
C GLY A 115 11.86 10.98 -0.63
N ALA A 116 12.39 12.07 -1.18
CA ALA A 116 12.16 12.51 -2.56
C ALA A 116 12.64 11.52 -3.65
N GLU A 117 13.62 10.68 -3.33
CA GLU A 117 14.14 9.65 -4.25
C GLU A 117 13.13 8.53 -4.50
N GLY A 118 12.14 8.38 -3.62
CA GLY A 118 11.17 7.32 -3.69
C GLY A 118 11.72 5.97 -3.26
N PHE A 119 10.98 4.92 -3.59
CA PHE A 119 11.42 3.53 -3.39
C PHE A 119 10.88 2.62 -4.48
N ALA A 120 11.48 1.45 -4.60
CA ALA A 120 11.02 0.39 -5.48
C ALA A 120 10.99 -0.92 -4.71
N TYR A 121 9.96 -1.73 -4.95
CA TYR A 121 9.80 -3.01 -4.28
C TYR A 121 9.07 -4.01 -5.17
N ARG A 122 9.18 -5.27 -4.78
CA ARG A 122 8.45 -6.39 -5.34
C ARG A 122 7.73 -7.10 -4.22
N VAL A 123 6.49 -7.44 -4.42
CA VAL A 123 5.67 -8.09 -3.41
C VAL A 123 4.85 -9.21 -4.03
N MET A 124 4.64 -10.25 -3.26
CA MET A 124 3.73 -11.35 -3.55
C MET A 124 2.71 -11.49 -2.43
N TYR A 125 1.54 -11.98 -2.79
CA TYR A 125 0.40 -12.09 -1.88
C TYR A 125 -0.03 -13.55 -1.69
N PRO A 126 0.79 -14.37 -0.99
CA PRO A 126 0.41 -15.74 -0.72
C PRO A 126 -0.76 -15.80 0.29
N SER A 127 -1.67 -16.76 0.07
CA SER A 127 -2.80 -16.98 0.97
C SER A 127 -2.34 -17.45 2.35
N ALA A 128 -3.15 -17.19 3.36
CA ALA A 128 -2.90 -17.64 4.72
C ALA A 128 -2.85 -19.18 4.82
N SER A 129 -3.71 -19.88 4.07
CA SER A 129 -3.72 -21.35 3.98
C SER A 129 -2.40 -21.89 3.41
N PHE A 130 -1.92 -21.31 2.34
CA PHE A 130 -0.67 -21.71 1.70
C PHE A 130 0.55 -21.52 2.62
N LEU A 131 0.62 -20.40 3.33
CA LEU A 131 1.69 -20.19 4.32
C LEU A 131 1.58 -21.10 5.53
N ALA A 132 0.36 -21.43 5.97
CA ALA A 132 0.14 -22.39 7.03
C ALA A 132 0.55 -23.81 6.63
N GLU A 133 0.37 -24.19 5.37
CA GLU A 133 0.84 -25.46 4.81
C GLU A 133 2.37 -25.51 4.80
N VAL A 134 3.03 -24.47 4.24
CA VAL A 134 4.48 -24.34 4.20
C VAL A 134 5.09 -24.40 5.59
N GLY A 135 4.51 -23.72 6.57
CA GLY A 135 4.98 -23.66 7.96
C GLY A 135 4.46 -24.76 8.85
N ARG A 136 3.58 -25.66 8.35
CA ARG A 136 2.81 -26.66 9.12
C ARG A 136 1.91 -26.05 10.22
N ARG A 137 1.87 -24.73 10.33
CA ARG A 137 1.03 -23.90 11.21
C ARG A 137 1.00 -22.50 10.64
N MET A 138 0.00 -21.71 11.06
CA MET A 138 -0.04 -20.28 10.73
C MET A 138 1.22 -19.59 11.28
N PRO A 139 2.10 -19.05 10.42
CA PRO A 139 3.29 -18.36 10.88
C PRO A 139 2.91 -16.99 11.46
N HIS A 140 3.67 -16.58 12.47
CA HIS A 140 3.59 -15.25 13.06
C HIS A 140 4.95 -14.57 12.96
N PHE A 141 5.00 -13.36 12.43
CA PHE A 141 6.22 -12.57 12.33
C PHE A 141 6.15 -11.41 13.33
N ARG A 142 6.95 -11.53 14.38
CA ARG A 142 7.06 -10.46 15.38
C ARG A 142 7.54 -9.16 14.76
N ASP A 143 8.65 -9.25 14.01
CA ASP A 143 9.20 -8.15 13.26
C ASP A 143 8.73 -8.20 11.80
N PRO A 144 8.06 -7.17 11.31
CA PRO A 144 7.62 -7.13 9.92
C PRO A 144 8.78 -6.86 8.95
N ILE A 145 9.93 -6.40 9.44
CA ILE A 145 11.15 -6.19 8.64
C ILE A 145 12.14 -7.30 8.94
N VAL A 146 12.38 -8.14 7.93
CA VAL A 146 13.33 -9.23 8.01
C VAL A 146 14.62 -8.84 7.28
N ARG A 147 15.72 -8.73 8.03
CA ARG A 147 17.04 -8.41 7.50
C ARG A 147 17.83 -9.68 7.22
N ASP A 148 17.48 -10.33 6.12
CA ASP A 148 18.16 -11.51 5.58
C ASP A 148 18.46 -11.27 4.10
N PRO A 149 19.61 -10.72 3.73
CA PRO A 149 19.93 -10.38 2.34
C PRO A 149 19.90 -11.58 1.39
N MET A 150 20.19 -12.78 1.89
CA MET A 150 20.12 -14.01 1.09
C MET A 150 18.67 -14.33 0.73
N LEU A 151 17.77 -14.28 1.72
CA LEU A 151 16.34 -14.45 1.46
C LEU A 151 15.76 -13.32 0.60
N GLY A 152 16.16 -12.09 0.83
CA GLY A 152 15.76 -10.96 -0.02
C GLY A 152 16.15 -11.16 -1.48
N CYS A 153 17.34 -11.66 -1.74
CA CYS A 153 17.81 -12.00 -3.08
C CYS A 153 16.98 -13.15 -3.70
N GLU A 154 16.69 -14.19 -2.92
CA GLU A 154 15.88 -15.33 -3.40
C GLU A 154 14.42 -14.93 -3.61
N LEU A 155 13.82 -14.11 -2.76
CA LEU A 155 12.48 -13.58 -2.99
C LEU A 155 12.42 -12.78 -4.30
N TRP A 156 13.42 -11.93 -4.54
CA TRP A 156 13.52 -11.20 -5.79
C TRP A 156 13.61 -12.12 -7.00
N ARG A 157 14.42 -13.21 -6.90
CA ARG A 157 14.56 -14.21 -7.99
C ARG A 157 13.27 -14.98 -8.22
N ALA A 158 12.61 -15.46 -7.15
CA ALA A 158 11.33 -16.14 -7.20
C ALA A 158 10.26 -15.25 -7.87
N HIS A 159 10.10 -14.03 -7.38
CA HIS A 159 9.17 -13.07 -7.95
C HIS A 159 9.44 -12.82 -9.45
N ARG A 160 10.72 -12.67 -9.83
CA ARG A 160 11.10 -12.46 -11.22
C ARG A 160 10.81 -13.67 -12.11
N ALA A 161 11.07 -14.88 -11.63
CA ALA A 161 10.77 -16.11 -12.37
C ALA A 161 9.27 -16.27 -12.60
N LEU A 162 8.47 -16.08 -11.55
CA LEU A 162 7.01 -16.11 -11.63
C LEU A 162 6.45 -15.03 -12.57
N MET A 163 6.98 -13.81 -12.52
CA MET A 163 6.55 -12.71 -13.41
C MET A 163 6.86 -12.98 -14.89
N ARG A 164 7.91 -13.71 -15.20
CA ARG A 164 8.24 -14.09 -16.59
C ARG A 164 7.39 -15.23 -17.09
N GLY A 165 7.15 -16.22 -16.21
CA GLY A 165 6.37 -17.40 -16.56
C GLY A 165 7.03 -18.32 -17.60
N ASP A 166 8.34 -18.14 -17.89
CA ASP A 166 9.07 -18.92 -18.89
C ASP A 166 9.27 -20.38 -18.45
N ASP A 167 9.44 -20.58 -17.15
CA ASP A 167 9.60 -21.88 -16.50
C ASP A 167 8.78 -21.90 -15.20
N PRO A 168 7.57 -22.48 -15.25
CA PRO A 168 6.71 -22.60 -14.06
C PRO A 168 7.38 -23.34 -12.91
N LEU A 169 8.16 -24.41 -13.23
CA LEU A 169 8.84 -25.20 -12.21
C LEU A 169 9.93 -24.40 -11.49
N GLU A 170 10.67 -23.54 -12.20
CA GLU A 170 11.64 -22.65 -11.57
C GLU A 170 10.93 -21.68 -10.62
N GLY A 171 9.86 -21.06 -11.09
CA GLY A 171 9.10 -20.07 -10.32
C GLY A 171 8.54 -20.65 -9.02
N GLU A 172 7.84 -21.77 -9.12
CA GLU A 172 7.24 -22.48 -7.99
C GLU A 172 8.30 -23.00 -7.00
N SER A 173 9.33 -23.67 -7.51
CA SER A 173 10.40 -24.24 -6.66
C SER A 173 11.12 -23.15 -5.86
N ARG A 174 11.43 -22.01 -6.48
CA ARG A 174 12.05 -20.86 -5.80
C ARG A 174 11.13 -20.26 -4.76
N LEU A 175 9.83 -20.12 -5.08
CA LEU A 175 8.85 -19.58 -4.15
C LEU A 175 8.75 -20.47 -2.90
N LEU A 176 8.50 -21.76 -3.08
CA LEU A 176 8.38 -22.71 -1.97
C LEU A 176 9.63 -22.74 -1.10
N TRP A 177 10.80 -22.78 -1.72
CA TRP A 177 12.07 -22.73 -0.99
C TRP A 177 12.21 -21.43 -0.17
N THR A 178 11.90 -20.29 -0.79
CA THR A 178 12.02 -18.97 -0.15
C THR A 178 11.05 -18.85 1.02
N LEU A 179 9.78 -19.22 0.83
CA LEU A 179 8.77 -19.16 1.88
C LEU A 179 9.07 -20.15 3.02
N THR A 180 9.53 -21.37 2.70
CA THR A 180 9.95 -22.33 3.71
C THR A 180 11.11 -21.81 4.56
N ALA A 181 12.12 -21.20 3.91
CA ALA A 181 13.25 -20.64 4.60
C ALA A 181 12.86 -19.39 5.42
N LEU A 182 11.98 -18.53 4.88
CA LEU A 182 11.46 -17.36 5.60
C LEU A 182 10.71 -17.77 6.87
N VAL A 183 9.76 -18.70 6.75
CA VAL A 183 8.99 -19.20 7.88
C VAL A 183 9.89 -19.91 8.89
N GLY A 184 10.76 -20.79 8.42
CA GLY A 184 11.62 -21.60 9.29
C GLY A 184 12.67 -20.81 10.06
N ARG A 185 13.09 -19.65 9.55
CA ARG A 185 14.13 -18.82 10.19
C ARG A 185 13.59 -17.66 11.00
N HIS A 186 12.45 -17.09 10.56
CA HIS A 186 11.99 -15.78 11.03
C HIS A 186 10.57 -15.77 11.60
N ALA A 187 9.77 -16.83 11.39
CA ALA A 187 8.48 -16.92 12.04
C ALA A 187 8.63 -17.51 13.45
N GLU A 188 7.86 -16.95 14.36
CA GLU A 188 7.72 -17.51 15.71
C GLU A 188 6.70 -18.65 15.69
N THR A 189 6.98 -19.70 16.46
CA THR A 189 6.07 -20.83 16.65
C THR A 189 5.04 -20.59 17.76
N ALA A 190 5.12 -19.46 18.44
CA ALA A 190 4.21 -19.10 19.53
C ALA A 190 2.85 -18.67 18.96
N ALA A 191 1.80 -18.99 19.71
CA ALA A 191 0.47 -18.46 19.44
C ALA A 191 0.54 -16.93 19.35
N ARG A 192 -0.02 -16.36 18.28
CA ARG A 192 -0.22 -14.91 18.12
C ARG A 192 -0.76 -14.37 19.46
N PRO A 193 -0.12 -13.35 20.05
CA PRO A 193 -0.76 -12.63 21.13
C PRO A 193 -2.15 -12.22 20.62
N ALA A 194 -3.19 -12.43 21.41
CA ALA A 194 -4.53 -12.00 21.01
C ALA A 194 -4.41 -10.53 20.58
N GLY A 195 -4.57 -10.28 19.27
CA GLY A 195 -4.56 -8.92 18.74
C GLY A 195 -5.66 -8.11 19.42
N PRO A 196 -5.83 -6.84 19.10
CA PRO A 196 -6.88 -5.99 19.66
C PRO A 196 -8.31 -6.60 19.54
N ASP A 197 -8.44 -7.72 18.82
CA ASP A 197 -9.69 -8.46 18.61
C ASP A 197 -10.29 -9.12 19.88
N GLY A 198 -9.53 -9.24 20.96
CA GLY A 198 -9.97 -9.94 22.18
C GLY A 198 -10.63 -9.06 23.24
N GLY A 199 -10.72 -7.75 23.03
CA GLY A 199 -11.37 -6.82 23.95
C GLY A 199 -12.78 -6.39 23.50
N PRO A 200 -13.56 -5.74 24.37
CA PRO A 200 -14.89 -5.24 24.01
C PRO A 200 -14.89 -4.34 22.77
N GLY A 201 -13.81 -3.61 22.52
CA GLY A 201 -13.64 -2.76 21.33
C GLY A 201 -13.44 -3.57 20.03
N GLY A 202 -12.74 -4.69 20.10
CA GLY A 202 -12.55 -5.60 18.96
C GLY A 202 -13.88 -6.27 18.56
N GLU A 203 -14.68 -6.67 19.52
CA GLU A 203 -16.01 -7.24 19.27
C GLU A 203 -16.93 -6.21 18.59
N VAL A 204 -16.96 -4.97 19.06
CA VAL A 204 -17.70 -3.87 18.43
C VAL A 204 -17.25 -3.69 16.98
N ALA A 205 -15.95 -3.65 16.75
CA ALA A 205 -15.41 -3.47 15.40
C ALA A 205 -15.79 -4.62 14.46
N ARG A 206 -15.74 -5.87 14.95
CA ARG A 206 -16.11 -7.05 14.20
C ARG A 206 -17.60 -7.03 13.80
N LEU A 207 -18.49 -6.66 14.72
CA LEU A 207 -19.92 -6.56 14.46
C LEU A 207 -20.24 -5.46 13.45
N VAL A 208 -19.60 -4.30 13.59
CA VAL A 208 -19.72 -3.18 12.64
C VAL A 208 -19.21 -3.59 11.26
N ALA A 209 -18.05 -4.24 11.16
CA ALA A 209 -17.49 -4.69 9.90
C ALA A 209 -18.42 -5.72 9.19
N ALA A 210 -18.95 -6.68 9.95
CA ALA A 210 -19.89 -7.66 9.42
C ALA A 210 -21.14 -6.97 8.85
N ARG A 211 -21.74 -6.05 9.60
CA ARG A 211 -22.92 -5.32 9.17
C ARG A 211 -22.68 -4.47 7.91
N LEU A 212 -21.51 -3.81 7.83
CA LEU A 212 -21.11 -3.06 6.64
C LEU A 212 -20.84 -3.95 5.42
N ALA A 213 -20.31 -5.15 5.64
CA ALA A 213 -20.08 -6.12 4.57
C ALA A 213 -21.38 -6.68 4.02
N ASP A 214 -22.34 -6.99 4.89
CA ASP A 214 -23.65 -7.51 4.52
C ASP A 214 -24.48 -6.49 3.70
N GLU A 215 -24.35 -5.21 4.02
CA GLU A 215 -25.07 -4.12 3.34
C GLU A 215 -24.14 -3.26 2.48
N ILE A 216 -23.26 -3.91 1.74
CA ILE A 216 -22.17 -3.28 0.97
C ILE A 216 -22.64 -2.15 0.03
N THR A 217 -23.81 -2.28 -0.58
CA THR A 217 -24.34 -1.29 -1.56
C THR A 217 -25.14 -0.19 -0.90
N ALA A 218 -25.79 -0.46 0.24
CA ALA A 218 -26.62 0.47 1.00
C ALA A 218 -26.25 0.41 2.49
N PRO A 219 -25.04 0.85 2.86
CA PRO A 219 -24.55 0.68 4.22
C PRO A 219 -25.37 1.49 5.22
N PRO A 220 -25.55 0.95 6.45
CA PRO A 220 -26.22 1.67 7.51
C PRO A 220 -25.46 2.94 7.92
N ALA A 221 -26.17 3.94 8.39
CA ALA A 221 -25.58 5.12 8.95
C ALA A 221 -24.86 4.79 10.28
N LEU A 222 -23.89 5.63 10.68
CA LEU A 222 -23.19 5.43 11.95
C LEU A 222 -24.16 5.48 13.15
N THR A 223 -25.27 6.20 13.00
CA THR A 223 -26.34 6.27 14.00
C THR A 223 -27.01 4.90 14.21
N ASP A 224 -27.27 4.21 13.11
CA ASP A 224 -27.94 2.89 13.12
C ASP A 224 -27.02 1.85 13.73
N LEU A 225 -25.74 1.84 13.30
CA LEU A 225 -24.71 0.98 13.89
C LEU A 225 -24.54 1.20 15.40
N ALA A 226 -24.65 2.43 15.84
CA ALA A 226 -24.55 2.78 17.25
C ALA A 226 -25.79 2.32 18.03
N ALA A 227 -26.98 2.50 17.46
CA ALA A 227 -28.24 2.05 18.06
C ALA A 227 -28.29 0.53 18.22
N ASP A 228 -27.88 -0.22 17.20
CA ASP A 228 -27.83 -1.69 17.20
C ASP A 228 -26.94 -2.25 18.35
N LEU A 229 -25.91 -1.50 18.71
CA LEU A 229 -24.93 -1.89 19.73
C LEU A 229 -25.19 -1.28 21.10
N GLY A 230 -26.21 -0.42 21.26
CA GLY A 230 -26.47 0.31 22.50
C GLY A 230 -25.36 1.29 22.87
N LEU A 231 -24.59 1.80 21.88
CA LEU A 231 -23.45 2.69 22.05
C LEU A 231 -23.71 4.06 21.45
N SER A 232 -22.93 5.04 21.85
CA SER A 232 -22.88 6.32 21.16
C SER A 232 -22.06 6.20 19.86
N ARG A 233 -22.35 7.02 18.86
CA ARG A 233 -21.59 7.11 17.60
C ARG A 233 -20.08 7.30 17.83
N TYR A 234 -19.72 8.08 18.85
CA TYR A 234 -18.33 8.31 19.22
C TYR A 234 -17.64 7.04 19.75
N GLN A 235 -18.35 6.25 20.58
CA GLN A 235 -17.82 4.98 21.10
C GLN A 235 -17.61 3.98 19.98
N VAL A 236 -18.57 3.83 19.06
CA VAL A 236 -18.44 2.97 17.88
C VAL A 236 -17.27 3.40 17.00
N LEU A 237 -17.18 4.69 16.67
CA LEU A 237 -16.09 5.21 15.83
C LEU A 237 -14.71 4.98 16.45
N ARG A 238 -14.60 5.23 17.74
CA ARG A 238 -13.35 5.05 18.50
C ARG A 238 -12.97 3.58 18.56
N ALA A 239 -13.88 2.70 18.99
CA ALA A 239 -13.64 1.25 19.07
C ALA A 239 -13.22 0.68 17.73
N PHE A 240 -13.91 1.09 16.65
CA PHE A 240 -13.61 0.62 15.31
C PHE A 240 -12.22 1.10 14.84
N ARG A 241 -11.88 2.38 15.05
CA ARG A 241 -10.56 2.91 14.69
C ARG A 241 -9.43 2.28 15.49
N ASP A 242 -9.65 2.03 16.77
CA ASP A 242 -8.64 1.43 17.63
C ASP A 242 -8.37 -0.04 17.24
N ALA A 243 -9.41 -0.77 16.81
CA ALA A 243 -9.29 -2.16 16.38
C ALA A 243 -8.86 -2.31 14.90
N MET A 244 -9.44 -1.52 13.98
CA MET A 244 -9.22 -1.67 12.53
C MET A 244 -8.18 -0.68 11.96
N GLY A 245 -7.59 0.18 12.79
CA GLY A 245 -6.62 1.18 12.35
C GLY A 245 -7.17 2.28 11.45
N MET A 246 -8.47 2.25 11.12
CA MET A 246 -9.14 3.18 10.22
C MET A 246 -10.62 3.34 10.56
N PRO A 247 -11.28 4.44 10.15
CA PRO A 247 -12.70 4.63 10.39
C PRO A 247 -13.58 3.70 9.51
N PRO A 248 -14.85 3.44 9.92
CA PRO A 248 -15.77 2.52 9.22
C PRO A 248 -15.91 2.79 7.72
N TYR A 249 -16.03 4.06 7.31
CA TYR A 249 -16.18 4.43 5.89
C TYR A 249 -14.95 4.07 5.04
N ALA A 250 -13.74 4.20 5.62
CA ALA A 250 -12.50 3.87 4.93
C ALA A 250 -12.34 2.35 4.81
N TRP A 251 -12.71 1.62 5.86
CA TRP A 251 -12.75 0.16 5.85
C TRP A 251 -13.74 -0.35 4.79
N LEU A 252 -14.96 0.18 4.78
CA LEU A 252 -15.98 -0.20 3.78
C LEU A 252 -15.50 0.08 2.35
N ALA A 253 -14.84 1.23 2.13
CA ALA A 253 -14.32 1.55 0.80
C ALA A 253 -13.24 0.57 0.35
N GLN A 254 -12.40 0.09 1.27
CA GLN A 254 -11.40 -0.94 0.96
C GLN A 254 -12.04 -2.30 0.73
N TYR A 255 -13.01 -2.69 1.55
CA TYR A 255 -13.78 -3.90 1.34
C TYR A 255 -14.46 -3.90 -0.04
N ARG A 256 -15.07 -2.77 -0.44
CA ARG A 256 -15.61 -2.56 -1.79
C ARG A 256 -14.54 -2.68 -2.88
N VAL A 257 -13.34 -2.17 -2.65
CA VAL A 257 -12.21 -2.31 -3.60
C VAL A 257 -11.84 -3.78 -3.76
N GLY A 258 -11.76 -4.54 -2.67
CA GLY A 258 -11.50 -5.99 -2.73
C GLY A 258 -12.57 -6.74 -3.54
N ARG A 259 -13.86 -6.44 -3.29
CA ARG A 259 -14.97 -7.04 -4.06
C ARG A 259 -14.97 -6.61 -5.53
N ALA A 260 -14.67 -5.32 -5.81
CA ALA A 260 -14.53 -4.83 -7.18
C ALA A 260 -13.37 -5.50 -7.91
N ARG A 261 -12.25 -5.76 -7.21
CA ARG A 261 -11.12 -6.50 -7.74
C ARG A 261 -11.55 -7.86 -8.28
N ALA A 262 -12.29 -8.65 -7.49
CA ALA A 262 -12.80 -9.95 -7.91
C ALA A 262 -13.73 -9.86 -9.16
N LEU A 263 -14.57 -8.83 -9.25
CA LEU A 263 -15.43 -8.61 -10.43
C LEU A 263 -14.59 -8.24 -11.67
N LEU A 264 -13.57 -7.41 -11.52
CA LEU A 264 -12.66 -7.05 -12.62
C LEU A 264 -11.88 -8.27 -13.14
N GLU A 265 -11.49 -9.16 -12.25
CA GLU A 265 -10.87 -10.45 -12.56
C GLU A 265 -11.81 -11.36 -13.34
N ALA A 266 -13.09 -11.37 -12.96
CA ALA A 266 -14.14 -12.06 -13.71
C ALA A 266 -14.53 -11.37 -15.04
N GLY A 267 -13.81 -10.30 -15.44
CA GLY A 267 -13.98 -9.64 -16.72
C GLY A 267 -14.94 -8.44 -16.73
N TRP A 268 -15.52 -8.08 -15.59
CA TRP A 268 -16.46 -6.96 -15.51
C TRP A 268 -15.78 -5.65 -15.91
N ARG A 269 -16.58 -4.73 -16.46
CA ARG A 269 -16.10 -3.37 -16.75
C ARG A 269 -15.99 -2.58 -15.44
N PRO A 270 -15.02 -1.65 -15.34
CA PRO A 270 -14.84 -0.85 -14.13
C PRO A 270 -16.08 -0.09 -13.65
N ALA A 271 -16.92 0.40 -14.57
CA ALA A 271 -18.17 1.08 -14.24
C ALA A 271 -19.20 0.11 -13.62
N GLU A 272 -19.34 -1.07 -14.20
CA GLU A 272 -20.24 -2.12 -13.72
C GLU A 272 -19.80 -2.61 -12.34
N ALA A 273 -18.50 -2.89 -12.19
CA ALA A 273 -17.93 -3.28 -10.91
C ALA A 273 -18.13 -2.21 -9.82
N ALA A 274 -17.96 -0.91 -10.15
CA ALA A 274 -18.20 0.18 -9.23
C ALA A 274 -19.63 0.19 -8.70
N SER A 275 -20.61 0.10 -9.60
CA SER A 275 -22.03 0.07 -9.25
C SER A 275 -22.38 -1.17 -8.42
N ALA A 276 -21.91 -2.35 -8.81
CA ALA A 276 -22.23 -3.61 -8.15
C ALA A 276 -21.73 -3.67 -6.69
N VAL A 277 -20.65 -2.96 -6.36
CA VAL A 277 -20.11 -2.93 -5.00
C VAL A 277 -20.48 -1.66 -4.21
N GLY A 278 -21.33 -0.78 -4.76
CA GLY A 278 -21.87 0.37 -4.06
C GLY A 278 -20.99 1.63 -4.06
N PHE A 279 -20.08 1.78 -5.03
CA PHE A 279 -19.47 3.09 -5.30
C PHE A 279 -20.46 3.95 -6.11
N ALA A 280 -20.46 5.25 -5.85
CA ALA A 280 -21.34 6.19 -6.53
C ALA A 280 -21.12 6.20 -8.06
N ASP A 281 -19.85 6.05 -8.49
CA ASP A 281 -19.44 6.03 -9.88
C ASP A 281 -18.06 5.37 -10.06
N GLN A 282 -17.66 5.18 -11.33
CA GLN A 282 -16.33 4.65 -11.67
C GLN A 282 -15.18 5.55 -11.18
N ALA A 283 -15.39 6.87 -11.15
CA ALA A 283 -14.33 7.79 -10.71
C ALA A 283 -14.10 7.65 -9.20
N HIS A 284 -15.15 7.41 -8.42
CA HIS A 284 -15.06 7.12 -6.99
C HIS A 284 -14.29 5.80 -6.74
N LEU A 285 -14.66 4.71 -7.45
CA LEU A 285 -13.89 3.47 -7.42
C LEU A 285 -12.43 3.72 -7.81
N THR A 286 -12.16 4.45 -8.90
CA THR A 286 -10.80 4.71 -9.38
C THR A 286 -9.94 5.43 -8.33
N ARG A 287 -10.50 6.39 -7.61
CA ARG A 287 -9.78 7.10 -6.53
C ARG A 287 -9.38 6.16 -5.40
N TRP A 288 -10.30 5.29 -4.94
CA TRP A 288 -10.03 4.33 -3.90
C TRP A 288 -9.11 3.20 -4.37
N PHE A 289 -9.33 2.70 -5.56
CA PHE A 289 -8.51 1.64 -6.16
C PHE A 289 -7.04 2.05 -6.28
N ARG A 290 -6.78 3.30 -6.74
CA ARG A 290 -5.43 3.85 -6.75
C ARG A 290 -4.84 4.02 -5.35
N ARG A 291 -5.65 4.40 -4.38
CA ARG A 291 -5.22 4.61 -3.00
C ARG A 291 -4.81 3.31 -2.31
N VAL A 292 -5.47 2.21 -2.66
CA VAL A 292 -5.26 0.88 -2.04
C VAL A 292 -4.27 0.04 -2.85
N LEU A 293 -4.39 0.03 -4.19
CA LEU A 293 -3.63 -0.86 -5.07
C LEU A 293 -2.61 -0.14 -5.97
N GLY A 294 -2.50 1.16 -5.89
CA GLY A 294 -1.52 1.95 -6.65
C GLY A 294 -1.82 2.12 -8.14
N VAL A 295 -2.84 1.43 -8.69
CA VAL A 295 -3.20 1.41 -10.11
C VAL A 295 -4.67 1.74 -10.32
N THR A 296 -5.09 1.98 -11.57
CA THR A 296 -6.52 2.12 -11.88
C THR A 296 -7.19 0.76 -12.08
N PRO A 297 -8.52 0.65 -11.89
CA PRO A 297 -9.27 -0.58 -12.16
C PRO A 297 -9.05 -1.12 -13.57
N GLY A 298 -8.97 -0.25 -14.57
CA GLY A 298 -8.73 -0.66 -15.97
C GLY A 298 -7.33 -1.23 -16.19
N VAL A 299 -6.31 -0.60 -15.63
CA VAL A 299 -4.92 -1.11 -15.69
C VAL A 299 -4.82 -2.45 -14.99
N TYR A 300 -5.41 -2.57 -13.79
CA TYR A 300 -5.43 -3.82 -13.05
C TYR A 300 -6.09 -4.95 -13.86
N ARG A 301 -7.33 -4.71 -14.34
CA ARG A 301 -8.07 -5.70 -15.15
C ARG A 301 -7.25 -6.20 -16.35
N ASN A 302 -6.65 -5.28 -17.10
CA ASN A 302 -5.87 -5.66 -18.28
C ASN A 302 -4.63 -6.49 -17.89
N SER A 303 -3.93 -6.12 -16.80
CA SER A 303 -2.75 -6.85 -16.32
C SER A 303 -3.08 -8.30 -15.95
N VAL A 304 -4.18 -8.55 -15.25
CA VAL A 304 -4.55 -9.90 -14.82
C VAL A 304 -5.14 -10.75 -15.96
N GLN A 305 -5.86 -10.13 -16.90
CA GLN A 305 -6.42 -10.83 -18.07
C GLN A 305 -5.33 -11.19 -19.10
N ASP A 306 -4.33 -10.34 -19.29
CA ASP A 306 -3.19 -10.64 -20.15
C ASP A 306 -2.33 -11.78 -19.57
N GLY A 307 -2.21 -11.86 -18.24
CA GLY A 307 -1.60 -13.00 -17.55
C GLY A 307 -2.32 -14.32 -17.84
N ALA A 308 -3.64 -14.32 -17.68
CA ALA A 308 -4.47 -15.51 -17.93
C ALA A 308 -4.47 -15.99 -19.39
N ARG A 309 -4.30 -15.09 -20.37
CA ARG A 309 -4.17 -15.44 -21.79
C ARG A 309 -2.84 -16.10 -22.13
N ARG A 310 -1.75 -15.70 -21.48
CA ARG A 310 -0.41 -16.28 -21.69
C ARG A 310 -0.26 -17.65 -21.06
N SER A 311 -1.09 -18.01 -20.09
CA SER A 311 -1.06 -19.28 -19.35
C SER A 311 -1.97 -20.36 -19.97
N ARG A 312 -2.69 -20.08 -21.06
CA ARG A 312 -3.43 -21.11 -21.82
C ARG A 312 -2.50 -21.73 -22.84
N PRO A 313 -2.18 -23.03 -22.74
CA PRO A 313 -1.58 -23.78 -23.85
C PRO A 313 -2.59 -23.88 -24.99
N ASP A 314 -2.12 -23.71 -26.22
CA ASP A 314 -2.87 -23.98 -27.46
C ASP A 314 -3.26 -25.44 -27.56
#